data_4f1b225154b74a04ab7185238a7fcb9f
#
_entry.id   4f1b225154b74a04ab7185238a7fcb9f
#
_cell.length_a   1.000
_cell.length_b   1.000
_cell.length_c   1.000
_cell.angle_alpha   90.00
_cell.angle_beta   90.00
_cell.angle_gamma   90.00
#
_symmetry.space_group_name_H-M   'P 1'
#
loop_
_entity.id
_entity.type
_entity.pdbx_description
1 polymer ?
#
loop_
_entity_poly.entity_id
_entity_poly.type
_entity_poly.pdbx_seq_one_letter_code
_entity_poly.pdbx_strand_id
1 'polypeptide(L)'
;MIREKFLSIDPARCTGCMECEGACSTRHAGKRRSGRPRIQVLGGGTGSRDFHFPVTCQQCSDPPCMAACPRNAIHRHPELGSVVLDDHLCVGCKMCVSACPSGAMGFDTDLALAYKCDLCGGDPQCVRVCQPKAIEYEPAERIPQVRMIQCASKLYHAVRNQVALPAVQ
;
A
#
# COMPACT_ATOMS: atom_id res chain seq x y z
N MET A 1 -3.86 24.50 -5.08
CA MET A 1 -4.55 23.18 -5.11
C MET A 1 -3.53 22.12 -4.72
N ILE A 2 -3.78 21.38 -3.64
CA ILE A 2 -2.96 20.24 -3.22
C ILE A 2 -3.15 19.15 -4.27
N ARG A 3 -2.07 18.77 -4.95
CA ARG A 3 -2.10 17.65 -5.90
C ARG A 3 -1.87 16.35 -5.13
N GLU A 4 -2.93 15.80 -4.59
CA GLU A 4 -2.86 14.52 -3.91
C GLU A 4 -2.38 13.44 -4.88
N LYS A 5 -1.37 12.68 -4.47
CA LYS A 5 -0.84 11.52 -5.19
C LYS A 5 -0.94 10.29 -4.31
N PHE A 6 -1.16 9.14 -4.94
CA PHE A 6 -1.35 7.86 -4.28
C PHE A 6 -0.49 6.77 -4.92
N LEU A 7 -0.26 5.70 -4.17
CA LEU A 7 0.34 4.50 -4.74
C LEU A 7 -0.75 3.69 -5.45
N SER A 8 -0.62 3.55 -6.75
CA SER A 8 -1.40 2.60 -7.54
C SER A 8 -0.68 1.25 -7.55
N ILE A 9 -1.40 0.18 -7.25
CA ILE A 9 -0.83 -1.18 -7.17
C ILE A 9 -1.55 -2.06 -8.19
N ASP A 10 -0.77 -2.71 -9.06
CA ASP A 10 -1.22 -3.77 -9.95
C ASP A 10 -0.60 -5.11 -9.54
N PRO A 11 -1.34 -5.94 -8.79
CA PRO A 11 -0.83 -7.23 -8.33
C PRO A 11 -0.49 -8.20 -9.47
N ALA A 12 -1.12 -8.05 -10.63
CA ALA A 12 -0.86 -8.92 -11.79
C ALA A 12 0.57 -8.74 -12.34
N ARG A 13 1.20 -7.60 -12.08
CA ARG A 13 2.58 -7.31 -12.48
C ARG A 13 3.59 -7.64 -11.38
N CYS A 14 3.13 -7.94 -10.17
CA CYS A 14 4.02 -8.21 -9.04
C CYS A 14 4.69 -9.59 -9.20
N THR A 15 6.01 -9.61 -9.12
CA THR A 15 6.82 -10.84 -9.19
C THR A 15 7.20 -11.41 -7.82
N GLY A 16 6.79 -10.77 -6.72
CA GLY A 16 7.17 -11.20 -5.37
C GLY A 16 8.63 -10.96 -4.99
N CYS A 17 9.36 -10.12 -5.72
CA CYS A 17 10.80 -9.90 -5.47
C CYS A 17 11.13 -9.22 -4.13
N MET A 18 10.15 -8.62 -3.45
CA MET A 18 10.26 -7.93 -2.15
C MET A 18 11.24 -6.74 -2.12
N GLU A 19 11.70 -6.25 -3.27
CA GLU A 19 12.60 -5.09 -3.32
C GLU A 19 11.94 -3.82 -2.75
N CYS A 20 10.63 -3.67 -2.92
CA CYS A 20 9.85 -2.56 -2.35
C CYS A 20 9.87 -2.57 -0.81
N GLU A 21 9.81 -3.75 -0.17
CA GLU A 21 9.94 -3.89 1.28
C GLU A 21 11.36 -3.52 1.74
N GLY A 22 12.37 -4.02 1.02
CA GLY A 22 13.76 -3.70 1.31
C GLY A 22 14.06 -2.21 1.23
N ALA A 23 13.59 -1.53 0.19
CA ALA A 23 13.76 -0.10 0.02
C ALA A 23 13.02 0.71 1.10
N CYS A 24 11.79 0.28 1.45
CA CYS A 24 11.01 0.88 2.52
C CYS A 24 11.68 0.75 3.88
N SER A 25 12.18 -0.46 4.22
CA SER A 25 12.92 -0.71 5.46
C SER A 25 14.20 0.13 5.53
N THR A 26 14.95 0.23 4.45
CA THR A 26 16.16 1.05 4.40
C THR A 26 15.84 2.53 4.64
N ARG A 27 14.79 3.04 4.02
CA ARG A 27 14.38 4.45 4.15
C ARG A 27 13.93 4.82 5.57
N HIS A 28 13.23 3.91 6.26
CA HIS A 28 12.59 4.21 7.53
C HIS A 28 13.33 3.65 8.76
N ALA A 29 14.11 2.60 8.60
CA ALA A 29 14.81 1.95 9.70
C ALA A 29 16.33 1.86 9.48
N GLY A 30 16.85 2.38 8.39
CA GLY A 30 18.27 2.33 8.04
C GLY A 30 18.80 0.92 7.74
N LYS A 31 17.95 -0.10 7.71
CA LYS A 31 18.33 -1.50 7.52
C LYS A 31 17.45 -2.18 6.47
N ARG A 32 18.09 -2.80 5.49
CA ARG A 32 17.39 -3.59 4.47
C ARG A 32 16.89 -4.90 5.08
N ARG A 33 15.59 -5.21 4.89
CA ARG A 33 14.90 -6.45 5.33
C ARG A 33 14.86 -6.73 6.84
N SER A 34 15.52 -5.95 7.67
CA SER A 34 15.47 -6.11 9.13
C SER A 34 14.65 -5.03 9.83
N GLY A 35 14.28 -3.99 9.09
CA GLY A 35 13.34 -2.97 9.55
C GLY A 35 11.89 -3.41 9.33
N ARG A 36 10.97 -2.57 9.80
CA ARG A 36 9.52 -2.78 9.62
C ARG A 36 9.05 -2.01 8.39
N PRO A 37 8.92 -2.68 7.23
CA PRO A 37 8.48 -2.01 6.02
C PRO A 37 7.04 -1.53 6.18
N ARG A 38 6.73 -0.39 5.60
CA ARG A 38 5.38 0.19 5.55
C ARG A 38 4.59 -0.26 4.30
N ILE A 39 5.19 -1.14 3.52
CA ILE A 39 4.61 -1.91 2.44
C ILE A 39 5.01 -3.37 2.63
N GLN A 40 4.09 -4.30 2.43
CA GLN A 40 4.33 -5.73 2.57
C GLN A 40 3.81 -6.46 1.33
N VAL A 41 4.57 -7.41 0.83
CA VAL A 41 4.14 -8.28 -0.27
C VAL A 41 3.59 -9.56 0.33
N LEU A 42 2.28 -9.66 0.36
CA LEU A 42 1.60 -10.88 0.75
C LEU A 42 1.64 -11.84 -0.42
N GLY A 43 2.05 -13.06 -0.16
CA GLY A 43 2.07 -14.14 -1.14
C GLY A 43 1.45 -15.38 -0.54
N GLY A 44 0.84 -16.17 -1.38
CA GLY A 44 0.29 -17.48 -1.01
C GLY A 44 0.03 -18.28 -2.27
N GLY A 45 0.31 -19.57 -2.17
CA GLY A 45 -0.01 -20.55 -3.20
C GLY A 45 -0.33 -21.85 -2.53
N THR A 46 -1.54 -22.37 -2.77
CA THR A 46 -1.84 -23.79 -2.60
C THR A 46 -2.01 -24.36 -4.00
N GLY A 47 -0.92 -24.85 -4.58
CA GLY A 47 -0.94 -25.42 -5.93
C GLY A 47 -0.40 -24.48 -7.01
N SER A 48 -0.90 -24.57 -8.23
CA SER A 48 -0.33 -23.98 -9.46
C SER A 48 -0.50 -22.47 -9.65
N ARG A 49 -0.86 -21.70 -8.63
CA ARG A 49 -1.06 -20.23 -8.73
C ARG A 49 -0.43 -19.52 -7.56
N ASP A 50 0.84 -19.18 -7.70
CA ASP A 50 1.47 -18.22 -6.81
C ASP A 50 0.92 -16.83 -7.12
N PHE A 51 0.42 -16.13 -6.09
CA PHE A 51 0.05 -14.73 -6.21
C PHE A 51 0.90 -13.87 -5.26
N HIS A 52 1.21 -12.67 -5.70
CA HIS A 52 1.93 -11.69 -4.90
C HIS A 52 1.12 -10.40 -4.86
N PHE A 53 0.80 -9.94 -3.68
CA PHE A 53 -0.04 -8.76 -3.49
C PHE A 53 0.65 -7.74 -2.57
N PRO A 54 1.20 -6.65 -3.12
CA PRO A 54 1.73 -5.57 -2.30
C PRO A 54 0.61 -4.86 -1.54
N VAL A 55 0.70 -4.83 -0.22
CA VAL A 55 -0.24 -4.13 0.67
C VAL A 55 0.46 -2.94 1.31
N THR A 56 -0.16 -1.78 1.26
CA THR A 56 0.30 -0.57 1.93
C THR A 56 -0.86 0.33 2.32
N CYS A 57 -0.57 1.43 3.02
CA CYS A 57 -1.58 2.42 3.40
C CYS A 57 -2.29 2.99 2.18
N GLN A 58 -3.63 2.98 2.21
CA GLN A 58 -4.48 3.45 1.12
C GLN A 58 -4.64 4.97 1.08
N GLN A 59 -4.05 5.72 2.03
CA GLN A 59 -4.18 7.18 2.12
C GLN A 59 -5.64 7.66 2.02
N CYS A 60 -6.51 7.05 2.83
CA CYS A 60 -7.97 7.22 2.77
C CYS A 60 -8.39 8.70 2.75
N SER A 61 -9.42 9.04 1.99
CA SER A 61 -10.05 10.37 1.99
C SER A 61 -10.71 10.70 3.33
N ASP A 62 -11.28 9.70 3.98
CA ASP A 62 -11.77 9.76 5.36
C ASP A 62 -11.03 8.70 6.18
N PRO A 63 -9.88 9.07 6.81
CA PRO A 63 -9.00 8.09 7.43
C PRO A 63 -9.48 7.68 8.83
N PRO A 64 -9.98 6.43 9.02
CA PRO A 64 -10.45 5.96 10.33
C PRO A 64 -9.35 5.98 11.38
N CYS A 65 -8.10 5.76 11.00
CA CYS A 65 -6.95 5.83 11.91
C CYS A 65 -6.73 7.24 12.49
N MET A 66 -7.02 8.29 11.72
CA MET A 66 -6.96 9.67 12.18
C MET A 66 -8.10 9.96 13.18
N ALA A 67 -9.33 9.56 12.82
CA ALA A 67 -10.50 9.72 13.69
C ALA A 67 -10.35 8.97 15.02
N ALA A 68 -9.70 7.79 15.01
CA ALA A 68 -9.48 6.97 16.20
C ALA A 68 -8.32 7.45 17.09
N CYS A 69 -7.52 8.44 16.66
CA CYS A 69 -6.33 8.85 17.40
C CYS A 69 -6.65 9.85 18.51
N PRO A 70 -6.57 9.48 19.82
CA PRO A 70 -6.94 10.38 20.93
C PRO A 70 -5.94 11.52 21.13
N ARG A 71 -4.75 11.43 20.51
CA ARG A 71 -3.69 12.41 20.63
C ARG A 71 -3.53 13.27 19.38
N ASN A 72 -4.39 13.09 18.37
CA ASN A 72 -4.25 13.74 17.05
C ASN A 72 -2.85 13.58 16.42
N ALA A 73 -2.17 12.47 16.77
CA ALA A 73 -0.85 12.16 16.22
C ALA A 73 -0.92 11.84 14.71
N ILE A 74 -2.10 11.47 14.19
CA ILE A 74 -2.32 11.20 12.79
C ILE A 74 -3.06 12.38 12.18
N HIS A 75 -2.47 12.98 11.15
CA HIS A 75 -3.01 14.17 10.49
C HIS A 75 -2.69 14.19 9.00
N ARG A 76 -3.23 15.16 8.27
CA ARG A 76 -2.88 15.37 6.86
C ARG A 76 -1.67 16.29 6.76
N HIS A 77 -0.72 15.88 5.91
CA HIS A 77 0.42 16.75 5.57
C HIS A 77 -0.09 17.97 4.80
N PRO A 78 0.25 19.19 5.22
CA PRO A 78 -0.36 20.42 4.68
C PRO A 78 -0.11 20.64 3.19
N GLU A 79 1.05 20.22 2.68
CA GLU A 79 1.43 20.39 1.28
C GLU A 79 1.10 19.20 0.39
N LEU A 80 1.22 17.98 0.93
CA LEU A 80 1.08 16.74 0.16
C LEU A 80 -0.34 16.13 0.25
N GLY A 81 -1.14 16.56 1.23
CA GLY A 81 -2.45 15.97 1.52
C GLY A 81 -2.39 14.54 2.08
N SER A 82 -1.21 13.93 2.10
CA SER A 82 -1.03 12.56 2.60
C SER A 82 -1.29 12.47 4.10
N VAL A 83 -1.88 11.34 4.53
CA VAL A 83 -2.09 11.03 5.95
C VAL A 83 -0.77 10.57 6.56
N VAL A 84 -0.27 11.30 7.53
CA VAL A 84 1.01 11.04 8.20
C VAL A 84 0.81 10.84 9.70
N LEU A 85 1.81 10.25 10.36
CA LEU A 85 1.84 10.06 11.80
C LEU A 85 3.03 10.84 12.36
N ASP A 86 2.78 11.62 13.41
CA ASP A 86 3.80 12.28 14.21
C ASP A 86 4.16 11.37 15.40
N ASP A 87 5.39 10.86 15.37
CA ASP A 87 5.93 9.95 16.37
C ASP A 87 6.03 10.61 17.77
N HIS A 88 6.21 11.95 17.83
CA HIS A 88 6.30 12.70 19.10
C HIS A 88 4.97 12.82 19.84
N LEU A 89 3.86 12.75 19.12
CA LEU A 89 2.51 12.80 19.69
C LEU A 89 1.96 11.40 19.98
N CYS A 90 2.57 10.34 19.41
CA CYS A 90 2.10 8.98 19.53
C CYS A 90 2.34 8.43 20.95
N VAL A 91 1.31 7.91 21.58
CA VAL A 91 1.38 7.27 22.92
C VAL A 91 1.25 5.74 22.85
N GLY A 92 1.32 5.14 21.68
CA GLY A 92 1.32 3.70 21.51
C GLY A 92 0.01 2.96 21.86
N CYS A 93 -1.12 3.65 21.89
CA CYS A 93 -2.42 3.08 22.33
C CYS A 93 -3.02 2.06 21.35
N LYS A 94 -2.48 1.90 20.14
CA LYS A 94 -2.88 0.94 19.08
C LYS A 94 -4.30 1.12 18.52
N MET A 95 -5.06 2.13 18.90
CA MET A 95 -6.42 2.35 18.38
C MET A 95 -6.43 2.51 16.87
N CYS A 96 -5.43 3.19 16.29
CA CYS A 96 -5.27 3.35 14.85
C CYS A 96 -4.98 2.03 14.13
N VAL A 97 -4.29 1.08 14.78
CA VAL A 97 -4.04 -0.26 14.24
C VAL A 97 -5.34 -1.02 14.10
N SER A 98 -6.17 -1.01 15.15
CA SER A 98 -7.48 -1.68 15.15
C SER A 98 -8.47 -1.02 14.18
N ALA A 99 -8.38 0.30 13.99
CA ALA A 99 -9.29 1.05 13.13
C ALA A 99 -8.94 0.95 11.63
N CYS A 100 -7.76 0.43 11.26
CA CYS A 100 -7.33 0.39 9.86
C CYS A 100 -8.02 -0.73 9.08
N PRO A 101 -8.89 -0.42 8.08
CA PRO A 101 -9.65 -1.45 7.37
C PRO A 101 -8.77 -2.30 6.42
N SER A 102 -7.62 -1.76 5.99
CA SER A 102 -6.67 -2.49 5.12
C SER A 102 -5.55 -3.19 5.89
N GLY A 103 -5.51 -3.09 7.22
CA GLY A 103 -4.43 -3.65 8.04
C GLY A 103 -3.05 -3.05 7.79
N ALA A 104 -2.96 -1.92 7.09
CA ALA A 104 -1.69 -1.30 6.70
C ALA A 104 -1.06 -0.41 7.77
N MET A 105 -1.68 -0.30 8.94
CA MET A 105 -1.13 0.36 10.13
C MET A 105 -0.38 -0.67 10.96
N GLY A 106 0.92 -0.49 11.13
CA GLY A 106 1.74 -1.35 11.96
C GLY A 106 2.01 -0.79 13.35
N PHE A 107 2.60 -1.62 14.20
CA PHE A 107 3.03 -1.24 15.54
C PHE A 107 4.44 -1.76 15.81
N ASP A 108 5.31 -0.88 16.24
CA ASP A 108 6.66 -1.19 16.67
C ASP A 108 6.66 -1.45 18.17
N THR A 109 6.93 -2.71 18.59
CA THR A 109 6.93 -3.10 20.00
C THR A 109 8.14 -2.58 20.75
N ASP A 110 9.27 -2.38 20.07
CA ASP A 110 10.53 -1.93 20.69
C ASP A 110 10.48 -0.43 20.97
N LEU A 111 9.89 0.33 20.05
CA LEU A 111 9.70 1.78 20.20
C LEU A 111 8.37 2.12 20.88
N ALA A 112 7.47 1.15 21.05
CA ALA A 112 6.09 1.34 21.49
C ALA A 112 5.29 2.38 20.67
N LEU A 113 5.54 2.46 19.35
CA LEU A 113 4.94 3.43 18.44
C LEU A 113 4.20 2.73 17.28
N ALA A 114 3.12 3.35 16.83
CA ALA A 114 2.50 2.96 15.57
C ALA A 114 3.33 3.47 14.39
N TYR A 115 3.21 2.83 13.22
CA TYR A 115 3.82 3.28 11.98
C TYR A 115 2.92 3.02 10.77
N LYS A 116 3.05 3.82 9.73
CA LYS A 116 2.30 3.69 8.48
C LYS A 116 3.08 4.31 7.32
N CYS A 117 2.68 3.98 6.10
CA CYS A 117 3.23 4.63 4.90
C CYS A 117 2.92 6.14 4.92
N ASP A 118 3.96 6.94 4.74
CA ASP A 118 3.93 8.40 4.65
C ASP A 118 4.25 8.90 3.23
N LEU A 119 4.24 7.98 2.25
CA LEU A 119 4.67 8.23 0.86
C LEU A 119 6.11 8.75 0.75
N CYS A 120 6.93 8.49 1.76
CA CYS A 120 8.32 8.98 1.88
C CYS A 120 8.46 10.50 1.67
N GLY A 121 7.46 11.28 2.12
CA GLY A 121 7.45 12.73 1.92
C GLY A 121 7.25 13.15 0.46
N GLY A 122 6.58 12.33 -0.35
CA GLY A 122 6.29 12.62 -1.77
C GLY A 122 7.26 11.97 -2.76
N ASP A 123 8.24 11.19 -2.26
CA ASP A 123 9.23 10.48 -3.08
C ASP A 123 9.29 8.98 -2.71
N PRO A 124 8.27 8.19 -3.09
CA PRO A 124 8.13 6.80 -2.66
C PRO A 124 9.25 5.90 -3.19
N GLN A 125 10.09 5.39 -2.29
CA GLN A 125 11.23 4.55 -2.64
C GLN A 125 10.82 3.19 -3.20
N CYS A 126 9.67 2.65 -2.77
CA CYS A 126 9.12 1.41 -3.30
C CYS A 126 8.77 1.49 -4.80
N VAL A 127 8.38 2.67 -5.29
CA VAL A 127 8.12 2.91 -6.72
C VAL A 127 9.43 2.88 -7.52
N ARG A 128 10.47 3.52 -6.99
CA ARG A 128 11.79 3.62 -7.68
C ARG A 128 12.43 2.27 -7.95
N VAL A 129 12.26 1.31 -7.04
CA VAL A 129 12.87 -0.02 -7.15
C VAL A 129 11.97 -1.06 -7.82
N CYS A 130 10.72 -0.72 -8.10
CA CYS A 130 9.76 -1.66 -8.69
C CYS A 130 10.02 -1.83 -10.20
N GLN A 131 10.86 -2.77 -10.56
CA GLN A 131 11.21 -3.09 -11.95
C GLN A 131 9.97 -3.43 -12.82
N PRO A 132 9.05 -4.32 -12.37
CA PRO A 132 7.86 -4.66 -13.15
C PRO A 132 6.80 -3.55 -13.16
N LYS A 133 7.06 -2.42 -12.47
CA LYS A 133 6.11 -1.30 -12.31
C LYS A 133 4.74 -1.76 -11.78
N ALA A 134 4.77 -2.70 -10.85
CA ALA A 134 3.57 -3.13 -10.11
C ALA A 134 3.10 -2.07 -9.11
N ILE A 135 3.96 -1.10 -8.79
CA ILE A 135 3.68 0.02 -7.89
C ILE A 135 4.03 1.30 -8.63
N GLU A 136 3.06 2.20 -8.76
CA GLU A 136 3.23 3.49 -9.42
C GLU A 136 2.73 4.61 -8.50
N TYR A 137 3.27 5.84 -8.65
CA TYR A 137 2.89 7.01 -7.86
C TYR A 137 2.14 8.00 -8.74
N GLU A 138 0.82 7.96 -8.64
CA GLU A 138 -0.08 8.63 -9.58
C GLU A 138 -0.90 9.73 -8.92
N PRO A 139 -1.21 10.81 -9.66
CA PRO A 139 -2.20 11.79 -9.22
C PRO A 139 -3.56 11.16 -8.98
N ALA A 140 -4.29 11.65 -7.99
CA ALA A 140 -5.62 11.15 -7.62
C ALA A 140 -6.59 11.09 -8.81
N GLU A 141 -6.51 12.08 -9.70
CA GLU A 141 -7.40 12.18 -10.87
C GLU A 141 -7.16 11.04 -11.89
N ARG A 142 -5.94 10.45 -11.92
CA ARG A 142 -5.60 9.36 -12.86
C ARG A 142 -5.98 7.98 -12.34
N ILE A 143 -6.14 7.82 -11.02
CA ILE A 143 -6.39 6.51 -10.41
C ILE A 143 -7.68 5.85 -10.92
N PRO A 144 -8.83 6.55 -11.05
CA PRO A 144 -10.04 5.93 -11.58
C PRO A 144 -9.87 5.37 -12.98
N GLN A 145 -9.17 6.11 -13.86
CA GLN A 145 -8.91 5.66 -15.24
C GLN A 145 -7.97 4.45 -15.29
N VAL A 146 -6.89 4.48 -14.52
CA VAL A 146 -5.94 3.36 -14.41
C VAL A 146 -6.67 2.12 -13.88
N ARG A 147 -7.46 2.26 -12.83
CA ARG A 147 -8.27 1.16 -12.26
C ARG A 147 -9.29 0.62 -13.26
N MET A 148 -9.95 1.48 -13.99
CA MET A 148 -10.93 1.09 -15.00
C MET A 148 -10.27 0.28 -16.13
N ILE A 149 -9.12 0.71 -16.62
CA ILE A 149 -8.35 -0.01 -17.65
C ILE A 149 -7.89 -1.37 -17.12
N GLN A 150 -7.38 -1.42 -15.90
CA GLN A 150 -6.95 -2.67 -15.26
C GLN A 150 -8.12 -3.65 -15.07
N CYS A 151 -9.28 -3.17 -14.64
CA CYS A 151 -10.49 -3.98 -14.50
C CYS A 151 -10.97 -4.50 -15.87
N ALA A 152 -11.04 -3.63 -16.87
CA ALA A 152 -11.46 -4.00 -18.22
C ALA A 152 -10.52 -5.06 -18.82
N SER A 153 -9.21 -4.91 -18.64
CA SER A 153 -8.21 -5.89 -19.10
C SER A 153 -8.42 -7.25 -18.42
N LYS A 154 -8.62 -7.26 -17.10
CA LYS A 154 -8.88 -8.51 -16.35
C LYS A 154 -10.17 -9.21 -16.82
N LEU A 155 -11.23 -8.44 -17.00
CA LEU A 155 -12.50 -8.96 -17.52
C LEU A 155 -12.33 -9.51 -18.93
N TYR A 156 -11.64 -8.80 -19.82
CA TYR A 156 -11.36 -9.25 -21.18
C TYR A 156 -10.60 -10.59 -21.18
N HIS A 157 -9.54 -10.72 -20.38
CA HIS A 157 -8.78 -11.96 -20.27
C HIS A 157 -9.62 -13.10 -19.67
N ALA A 158 -10.45 -12.82 -18.66
CA ALA A 158 -11.32 -13.81 -18.06
C ALA A 158 -12.36 -14.32 -19.08
N VAL A 159 -13.01 -13.42 -19.82
CA VAL A 159 -13.98 -13.78 -20.86
C VAL A 159 -13.31 -14.56 -21.99
N ARG A 160 -12.15 -14.11 -22.46
CA ARG A 160 -11.40 -14.79 -23.52
C ARG A 160 -10.98 -16.22 -23.13
N ASN A 161 -10.63 -16.43 -21.87
CA ASN A 161 -10.25 -17.76 -21.35
C ASN A 161 -11.47 -18.66 -21.07
N GLN A 162 -12.67 -18.08 -20.90
CA GLN A 162 -13.92 -18.82 -20.71
C GLN A 162 -14.57 -19.30 -22.02
N VAL A 163 -14.17 -18.74 -23.16
CA VAL A 163 -14.64 -19.21 -24.49
C VAL A 163 -14.14 -20.65 -24.81
N ALA A 164 -13.32 -21.25 -23.94
CA ALA A 164 -12.91 -22.66 -23.99
C ALA A 164 -13.69 -23.56 -23.01
N LEU A 165 -14.95 -23.22 -22.66
CA LEU A 165 -15.79 -24.16 -21.91
C LEU A 165 -16.18 -25.32 -22.83
N PRO A 166 -15.95 -26.59 -22.43
CA PRO A 166 -16.47 -27.73 -23.17
C PRO A 166 -17.99 -27.66 -23.21
N ALA A 167 -18.54 -27.97 -24.37
CA ALA A 167 -19.99 -28.08 -24.57
C ALA A 167 -20.58 -28.96 -23.47
N VAL A 168 -21.58 -28.43 -22.76
CA VAL A 168 -22.39 -29.21 -21.84
C VAL A 168 -23.10 -30.27 -22.69
N GLN A 169 -22.75 -31.55 -22.46
CA GLN A 169 -23.50 -32.67 -22.98
C GLN A 169 -24.80 -32.86 -22.22
#